data_55edd822f58b6589474989c24483df7b
#
_entry.id   55edd822f58b6589474989c24483df7b
#
_cell.length_a   1.000
_cell.length_b   1.000
_cell.length_c   1.000
_cell.angle_alpha   90.00
_cell.angle_beta   90.00
_cell.angle_gamma   90.00
#
_symmetry.space_group_name_H-M   'P 1'
#
loop_
_entity.id
_entity.type
_entity.pdbx_description
1 polymer ?
#
loop_
_entity_poly.entity_id
_entity_poly.type
_entity_poly.pdbx_seq_one_letter_code
_entity_poly.pdbx_strand_id
1 'polypeptide(L)'
;MNDPATQTLSLLPGVNVLLEGPTGTGKTYALGTLADTGVEVFYLFLESGLETALGYWTDRGDKVPDNVHWHVLNRTQESFETMALAADNINKLDLTSLSKMQDVNRAKHNQMVTLLKALHDFPDDRTGLRFGDVHSWGPDRCLAIDSLSGLNPIALSLVVGGKPVKSQSDWGIAMSLIENLLRQLTDGCACHFVLTSHVEREIDQVLGGVKLTVATLGVKLAPKIPPLFSDVILTSREGDKFYWDTANSQADLKTRNLPISNHIAPNFKPILEKWKSRGGALTAKVKR
;
A
#
# COMPACT_ATOMS: atom_id res chain seq x y z
N MET A 1 42.29 -21.91 -24.26
CA MET A 1 41.11 -22.41 -23.55
C MET A 1 40.50 -21.25 -22.85
N ASN A 2 39.48 -20.66 -23.46
CA ASN A 2 38.77 -19.51 -22.87
C ASN A 2 37.75 -20.05 -21.90
N ASP A 3 37.94 -19.73 -20.65
CA ASP A 3 36.98 -19.97 -19.58
C ASP A 3 35.67 -19.23 -19.90
N PRO A 4 34.52 -19.90 -19.99
CA PRO A 4 33.29 -19.20 -20.23
C PRO A 4 32.96 -18.39 -18.97
N ALA A 5 33.14 -17.07 -19.07
CA ALA A 5 32.75 -16.11 -18.06
C ALA A 5 31.34 -16.48 -17.56
N THR A 6 31.26 -16.91 -16.31
CA THR A 6 30.01 -17.10 -15.58
C THR A 6 29.30 -15.76 -15.58
N GLN A 7 28.40 -15.57 -16.55
CA GLN A 7 27.48 -14.44 -16.52
C GLN A 7 26.69 -14.58 -15.24
N THR A 8 27.02 -13.77 -14.26
CA THR A 8 26.22 -13.61 -13.05
C THR A 8 24.90 -13.01 -13.51
N LEU A 9 23.92 -13.86 -13.74
CA LEU A 9 22.55 -13.40 -14.00
C LEU A 9 22.15 -12.50 -12.85
N SER A 10 21.92 -11.23 -13.13
CA SER A 10 21.37 -10.31 -12.15
C SER A 10 20.00 -10.88 -11.75
N LEU A 11 19.87 -11.26 -10.48
CA LEU A 11 18.60 -11.77 -9.96
C LEU A 11 17.52 -10.71 -10.18
N LEU A 12 16.37 -11.15 -10.67
CA LEU A 12 15.23 -10.25 -10.86
C LEU A 12 14.77 -9.72 -9.50
N PRO A 13 14.49 -8.42 -9.38
CA PRO A 13 13.82 -7.89 -8.18
C PRO A 13 12.45 -8.52 -8.00
N GLY A 14 11.90 -8.39 -6.82
CA GLY A 14 10.55 -8.84 -6.50
C GLY A 14 9.48 -8.19 -7.40
N VAL A 15 8.29 -8.75 -7.39
CA VAL A 15 7.14 -8.18 -8.09
C VAL A 15 6.52 -7.05 -7.28
N ASN A 16 5.99 -6.03 -7.99
CA ASN A 16 5.22 -4.94 -7.37
C ASN A 16 3.77 -5.07 -7.82
N VAL A 17 2.86 -5.27 -6.87
CA VAL A 17 1.42 -5.48 -7.15
C VAL A 17 0.60 -4.39 -6.49
N LEU A 18 -0.23 -3.71 -7.28
CA LEU A 18 -1.31 -2.86 -6.80
C LEU A 18 -2.61 -3.66 -6.83
N LEU A 19 -3.21 -3.85 -5.67
CA LEU A 19 -4.50 -4.52 -5.52
C LEU A 19 -5.55 -3.46 -5.18
N GLU A 20 -6.29 -3.01 -6.18
CA GLU A 20 -7.27 -1.94 -6.04
C GLU A 20 -8.71 -2.47 -6.12
N GLY A 21 -9.65 -1.73 -5.57
CA GLY A 21 -11.07 -2.09 -5.68
C GLY A 21 -11.95 -1.49 -4.59
N PRO A 22 -13.27 -1.62 -4.72
CA PRO A 22 -14.22 -1.14 -3.73
C PRO A 22 -14.03 -1.78 -2.35
N THR A 23 -14.63 -1.18 -1.33
CA THR A 23 -14.67 -1.77 0.03
C THR A 23 -15.42 -3.11 0.00
N GLY A 24 -14.94 -4.09 0.78
CA GLY A 24 -15.60 -5.39 0.90
C GLY A 24 -15.37 -6.35 -0.28
N THR A 25 -14.36 -6.09 -1.13
CA THR A 25 -14.00 -6.97 -2.26
C THR A 25 -12.85 -7.94 -1.94
N GLY A 26 -12.50 -8.11 -0.66
CA GLY A 26 -11.56 -9.14 -0.21
C GLY A 26 -10.07 -8.80 -0.36
N LYS A 27 -9.69 -7.53 -0.60
CA LYS A 27 -8.28 -7.11 -0.75
C LYS A 27 -7.41 -7.57 0.42
N THR A 28 -7.76 -7.16 1.63
CA THR A 28 -7.02 -7.47 2.86
C THR A 28 -6.98 -8.98 3.14
N TYR A 29 -8.11 -9.68 2.94
CA TYR A 29 -8.19 -11.13 3.12
C TYR A 29 -7.26 -11.88 2.16
N ALA A 30 -7.20 -11.45 0.88
CA ALA A 30 -6.34 -12.05 -0.14
C ALA A 30 -4.84 -11.93 0.19
N LEU A 31 -4.41 -10.94 0.99
CA LEU A 31 -3.02 -10.83 1.45
C LEU A 31 -2.55 -12.09 2.17
N GLY A 32 -3.45 -12.82 2.85
CA GLY A 32 -3.12 -14.08 3.50
C GLY A 32 -2.50 -15.11 2.57
N THR A 33 -2.86 -15.12 1.28
CA THR A 33 -2.30 -16.05 0.28
C THR A 33 -0.81 -15.80 -0.04
N LEU A 34 -0.25 -14.65 0.38
CA LEU A 34 1.19 -14.38 0.24
C LEU A 34 2.03 -15.38 1.03
N ALA A 35 1.60 -15.77 2.22
CA ALA A 35 2.33 -16.72 3.06
C ALA A 35 2.49 -18.10 2.40
N ASP A 36 1.54 -18.48 1.53
CA ASP A 36 1.53 -19.77 0.83
C ASP A 36 2.55 -19.81 -0.33
N THR A 37 3.21 -18.68 -0.63
CA THR A 37 4.19 -18.56 -1.73
C THR A 37 5.61 -18.92 -1.34
N GLY A 38 5.86 -19.07 -0.02
CA GLY A 38 7.16 -19.37 0.56
C GLY A 38 8.04 -18.15 0.81
N VAL A 39 7.50 -16.92 0.70
CA VAL A 39 8.18 -15.69 1.12
C VAL A 39 7.93 -15.41 2.60
N GLU A 40 8.81 -14.64 3.22
CA GLU A 40 8.56 -14.04 4.52
C GLU A 40 7.72 -12.77 4.32
N VAL A 41 6.54 -12.70 4.96
CA VAL A 41 5.54 -11.67 4.69
C VAL A 41 5.47 -10.67 5.82
N PHE A 42 5.50 -9.39 5.48
CA PHE A 42 5.45 -8.27 6.41
C PHE A 42 4.29 -7.36 6.07
N TYR A 43 3.27 -7.33 6.92
CA TYR A 43 2.12 -6.44 6.77
C TYR A 43 2.35 -5.14 7.53
N LEU A 44 2.16 -4.02 6.86
CA LEU A 44 2.10 -2.69 7.45
C LEU A 44 0.67 -2.16 7.33
N PHE A 45 -0.06 -2.18 8.44
CA PHE A 45 -1.44 -1.70 8.47
C PHE A 45 -1.49 -0.21 8.81
N LEU A 46 -2.07 0.57 7.93
CA LEU A 46 -2.33 2.00 8.11
C LEU A 46 -3.80 2.28 8.48
N GLU A 47 -4.62 1.24 8.43
CA GLU A 47 -6.05 1.21 8.74
C GLU A 47 -6.39 -0.06 9.53
N SER A 48 -7.64 -0.19 9.95
CA SER A 48 -8.14 -1.41 10.64
C SER A 48 -8.23 -2.57 9.64
N GLY A 49 -7.20 -3.38 9.54
CA GLY A 49 -7.13 -4.49 8.59
C GLY A 49 -6.55 -5.79 9.17
N LEU A 50 -5.87 -5.71 10.32
CA LEU A 50 -5.18 -6.85 10.92
C LEU A 50 -6.11 -8.05 11.14
N GLU A 51 -7.27 -7.85 11.77
CA GLU A 51 -8.24 -8.93 12.02
C GLU A 51 -8.67 -9.62 10.73
N THR A 52 -8.96 -8.84 9.67
CA THR A 52 -9.37 -9.36 8.37
C THR A 52 -8.24 -10.15 7.69
N ALA A 53 -6.99 -9.68 7.79
CA ALA A 53 -5.85 -10.42 7.23
C ALA A 53 -5.62 -11.73 7.97
N LEU A 54 -5.69 -11.72 9.31
CA LEU A 54 -5.55 -12.93 10.12
C LEU A 54 -6.73 -13.90 9.93
N GLY A 55 -7.93 -13.38 9.58
CA GLY A 55 -9.12 -14.17 9.24
C GLY A 55 -8.85 -15.21 8.16
N TYR A 56 -7.89 -14.95 7.24
CA TYR A 56 -7.50 -15.92 6.21
C TYR A 56 -7.13 -17.29 6.79
N TRP A 57 -6.53 -17.35 7.97
CA TRP A 57 -6.18 -18.59 8.67
C TRP A 57 -7.21 -18.94 9.74
N THR A 58 -7.58 -17.99 10.59
CA THR A 58 -8.39 -18.24 11.78
C THR A 58 -9.82 -18.69 11.46
N ASP A 59 -10.42 -18.19 10.37
CA ASP A 59 -11.76 -18.61 9.91
C ASP A 59 -11.80 -20.07 9.45
N ARG A 60 -10.63 -20.63 9.11
CA ARG A 60 -10.46 -22.04 8.73
C ARG A 60 -9.98 -22.91 9.88
N GLY A 61 -9.79 -22.33 11.07
CA GLY A 61 -9.26 -23.03 12.24
C GLY A 61 -7.73 -23.25 12.19
N ASP A 62 -7.03 -22.60 11.25
CA ASP A 62 -5.60 -22.70 11.09
C ASP A 62 -4.88 -21.71 12.01
N LYS A 63 -3.60 -22.01 12.33
CA LYS A 63 -2.72 -21.05 12.99
C LYS A 63 -2.07 -20.14 11.96
N VAL A 64 -1.88 -18.88 12.33
CA VAL A 64 -1.09 -17.94 11.51
C VAL A 64 0.35 -18.47 11.40
N PRO A 65 0.88 -18.66 10.18
CA PRO A 65 2.21 -19.21 9.96
C PRO A 65 3.33 -18.35 10.55
N ASP A 66 4.47 -18.96 10.85
CA ASP A 66 5.60 -18.23 11.46
C ASP A 66 6.30 -17.25 10.52
N ASN A 67 6.15 -17.42 9.20
CA ASN A 67 6.66 -16.50 8.18
C ASN A 67 5.76 -15.26 7.96
N VAL A 68 4.81 -14.98 8.85
CA VAL A 68 3.91 -13.83 8.81
C VAL A 68 4.20 -12.89 9.97
N HIS A 69 4.53 -11.66 9.63
CA HIS A 69 4.85 -10.56 10.54
C HIS A 69 3.95 -9.37 10.27
N TRP A 70 3.68 -8.53 11.27
CA TRP A 70 2.89 -7.32 11.06
C TRP A 70 3.30 -6.18 11.97
N HIS A 71 3.03 -4.99 11.50
CA HIS A 71 3.05 -3.78 12.30
C HIS A 71 1.81 -2.95 12.03
N VAL A 72 1.14 -2.51 13.10
CA VAL A 72 -0.02 -1.63 13.01
C VAL A 72 0.40 -0.21 13.35
N LEU A 73 0.36 0.68 12.36
CA LEU A 73 0.65 2.08 12.59
C LEU A 73 -0.53 2.73 13.31
N ASN A 74 -0.42 2.83 14.63
CA ASN A 74 -1.46 3.44 15.44
C ASN A 74 -1.63 4.93 15.10
N ARG A 75 -2.87 5.34 14.82
CA ARG A 75 -3.22 6.75 14.73
C ARG A 75 -3.13 7.36 16.13
N THR A 76 -2.54 8.56 16.23
CA THR A 76 -2.61 9.32 17.46
C THR A 76 -4.08 9.61 17.75
N GLN A 77 -4.62 8.98 18.78
CA GLN A 77 -6.01 9.21 19.20
C GLN A 77 -6.04 10.45 20.08
N GLU A 78 -6.81 11.43 19.68
CA GLU A 78 -7.15 12.57 20.55
C GLU A 78 -8.37 12.20 21.40
N SER A 79 -8.40 12.70 22.64
CA SER A 79 -9.61 12.53 23.47
C SER A 79 -10.78 13.30 22.86
N PHE A 80 -12.01 12.83 23.08
CA PHE A 80 -13.20 13.57 22.65
C PHE A 80 -13.26 14.98 23.23
N GLU A 81 -12.72 15.19 24.42
CA GLU A 81 -12.59 16.52 25.05
C GLU A 81 -11.67 17.42 24.21
N THR A 82 -10.49 16.95 23.80
CA THR A 82 -9.58 17.70 22.92
C THR A 82 -10.23 18.01 21.58
N MET A 83 -10.96 17.06 21.00
CA MET A 83 -11.70 17.26 19.74
C MET A 83 -12.82 18.30 19.91
N ALA A 84 -13.56 18.26 21.03
CA ALA A 84 -14.61 19.24 21.32
C ALA A 84 -14.05 20.65 21.48
N LEU A 85 -12.93 20.81 22.20
CA LEU A 85 -12.24 22.10 22.36
C LEU A 85 -11.77 22.64 21.00
N ALA A 86 -11.20 21.78 20.15
CA ALA A 86 -10.77 22.19 18.81
C ALA A 86 -11.96 22.64 17.94
N ALA A 87 -13.07 21.89 17.97
CA ALA A 87 -14.29 22.23 17.26
C ALA A 87 -14.91 23.55 17.74
N ASP A 88 -14.95 23.78 19.07
CA ASP A 88 -15.44 25.02 19.67
C ASP A 88 -14.59 26.24 19.27
N ASN A 89 -13.27 26.08 19.21
CA ASN A 89 -12.36 27.12 18.73
C ASN A 89 -12.59 27.45 17.25
N ILE A 90 -12.79 26.43 16.40
CA ILE A 90 -13.12 26.64 15.00
C ILE A 90 -14.45 27.37 14.84
N ASN A 91 -15.47 26.99 15.64
CA ASN A 91 -16.81 27.55 15.57
C ASN A 91 -16.87 29.06 15.97
N LYS A 92 -15.88 29.55 16.71
CA LYS A 92 -15.80 30.96 17.14
C LYS A 92 -15.11 31.88 16.13
N LEU A 93 -14.53 31.33 15.07
CA LEU A 93 -13.71 32.07 14.10
C LEU A 93 -14.39 32.13 12.74
N ASP A 94 -14.26 33.28 12.06
CA ASP A 94 -14.61 33.38 10.65
C ASP A 94 -13.57 32.72 9.73
N LEU A 95 -13.91 32.49 8.47
CA LEU A 95 -13.03 31.82 7.50
C LEU A 95 -11.71 32.57 7.28
N THR A 96 -11.73 33.91 7.37
CA THR A 96 -10.51 34.72 7.20
C THR A 96 -9.54 34.50 8.35
N SER A 97 -10.05 34.46 9.57
CA SER A 97 -9.27 34.17 10.77
C SER A 97 -8.74 32.73 10.76
N LEU A 98 -9.58 31.76 10.39
CA LEU A 98 -9.17 30.36 10.24
C LEU A 98 -8.05 30.18 9.21
N SER A 99 -8.11 30.91 8.09
CA SER A 99 -7.09 30.81 7.01
C SER A 99 -5.73 31.40 7.41
N LYS A 100 -5.72 32.32 8.38
CA LYS A 100 -4.49 32.94 8.92
C LYS A 100 -3.89 32.17 10.09
N MET A 101 -4.60 31.18 10.65
CA MET A 101 -4.05 30.36 11.72
C MET A 101 -2.81 29.63 11.26
N GLN A 102 -1.71 29.87 11.95
CA GLN A 102 -0.48 29.11 11.75
C GLN A 102 -0.61 27.74 12.41
N ASP A 103 0.13 26.80 11.87
CA ASP A 103 0.23 25.45 12.41
C ASP A 103 0.85 25.49 13.81
N VAL A 104 0.06 25.14 14.80
CA VAL A 104 0.51 24.96 16.18
C VAL A 104 0.56 23.45 16.44
N ASN A 105 1.74 22.95 16.85
CA ASN A 105 1.85 21.60 17.39
C ASN A 105 2.06 20.45 16.34
N ARG A 106 2.96 20.66 15.38
CA ARG A 106 3.37 19.64 14.38
C ARG A 106 3.84 18.32 14.98
N ALA A 107 4.33 18.33 16.23
CA ALA A 107 4.77 17.12 16.91
C ALA A 107 3.68 16.04 17.01
N LYS A 108 2.40 16.42 17.03
CA LYS A 108 1.27 15.49 17.02
C LYS A 108 0.98 14.89 15.65
N HIS A 109 1.53 15.48 14.57
CA HIS A 109 1.29 15.08 13.19
C HIS A 109 2.49 14.33 12.59
N ASN A 110 3.09 13.43 13.36
CA ASN A 110 4.35 12.75 13.02
C ASN A 110 4.16 11.32 12.47
N GLN A 111 2.94 10.91 12.17
CA GLN A 111 2.66 9.54 11.71
C GLN A 111 3.46 9.14 10.46
N MET A 112 3.69 10.07 9.52
CA MET A 112 4.53 9.81 8.36
C MET A 112 5.98 9.54 8.76
N VAL A 113 6.50 10.27 9.75
CA VAL A 113 7.84 10.03 10.31
C VAL A 113 7.90 8.66 10.97
N THR A 114 6.87 8.28 11.72
CA THR A 114 6.77 6.96 12.37
C THR A 114 6.72 5.84 11.32
N LEU A 115 5.96 6.02 10.25
CA LEU A 115 5.91 5.10 9.12
C LEU A 115 7.29 4.92 8.48
N LEU A 116 7.99 6.01 8.18
CA LEU A 116 9.33 5.96 7.57
C LEU A 116 10.35 5.29 8.50
N LYS A 117 10.25 5.51 9.82
CA LYS A 117 11.07 4.80 10.81
C LYS A 117 10.75 3.31 10.85
N ALA A 118 9.48 2.93 10.74
CA ALA A 118 9.08 1.53 10.66
C ALA A 118 9.59 0.85 9.38
N LEU A 119 9.66 1.55 8.27
CA LEU A 119 10.27 1.03 7.03
C LEU A 119 11.80 0.95 7.12
N HIS A 120 12.45 1.86 7.86
CA HIS A 120 13.88 1.83 8.09
C HIS A 120 14.32 0.70 9.03
N ASP A 121 13.50 0.34 10.00
CA ASP A 121 13.75 -0.79 10.90
C ASP A 121 12.41 -1.42 11.28
N PHE A 122 11.97 -2.39 10.46
CA PHE A 122 10.62 -2.95 10.52
C PHE A 122 10.35 -3.65 11.86
N PRO A 123 9.42 -3.15 12.68
CA PRO A 123 9.04 -3.79 13.92
C PRO A 123 7.96 -4.85 13.66
N ASP A 124 8.07 -5.98 14.34
CA ASP A 124 7.03 -7.01 14.32
C ASP A 124 6.24 -6.97 15.64
N ASP A 125 4.98 -6.57 15.58
CA ASP A 125 4.09 -6.47 16.75
C ASP A 125 3.73 -7.86 17.31
N ARG A 126 3.90 -8.92 16.52
CA ARG A 126 3.65 -10.31 16.93
C ARG A 126 4.71 -10.84 17.88
N THR A 127 5.98 -10.61 17.55
CA THR A 127 7.12 -11.21 18.24
C THR A 127 7.96 -10.21 19.01
N GLY A 128 7.81 -8.92 18.76
CA GLY A 128 8.66 -7.85 19.27
C GLY A 128 10.04 -7.79 18.59
N LEU A 129 10.29 -8.61 17.57
CA LEU A 129 11.54 -8.60 16.80
C LEU A 129 11.60 -7.40 15.85
N ARG A 130 12.83 -7.14 15.36
CA ARG A 130 13.08 -6.15 14.32
C ARG A 130 13.78 -6.80 13.13
N PHE A 131 13.35 -6.40 11.95
CA PHE A 131 13.77 -7.02 10.69
C PHE A 131 14.63 -6.11 9.81
N GLY A 132 15.07 -4.96 10.36
CA GLY A 132 15.96 -4.02 9.69
C GLY A 132 15.28 -3.23 8.57
N ASP A 133 16.11 -2.62 7.73
CA ASP A 133 15.67 -1.70 6.68
C ASP A 133 15.09 -2.45 5.48
N VAL A 134 13.83 -2.13 5.14
CA VAL A 134 13.11 -2.67 3.98
C VAL A 134 13.89 -2.48 2.67
N HIS A 135 14.65 -1.38 2.57
CA HIS A 135 15.50 -1.12 1.40
C HIS A 135 16.57 -2.21 1.18
N SER A 136 16.99 -2.89 2.24
CA SER A 136 17.99 -3.96 2.21
C SER A 136 17.41 -5.36 1.96
N TRP A 137 16.08 -5.49 1.92
CA TRP A 137 15.41 -6.79 1.77
C TRP A 137 15.53 -7.33 0.35
N GLY A 138 15.69 -8.64 0.25
CA GLY A 138 15.68 -9.38 -1.02
C GLY A 138 14.31 -9.94 -1.40
N PRO A 139 14.22 -10.65 -2.53
CA PRO A 139 12.98 -11.28 -2.99
C PRO A 139 12.51 -12.48 -2.15
N ASP A 140 13.22 -12.87 -1.11
CA ASP A 140 12.76 -13.79 -0.08
C ASP A 140 11.72 -13.17 0.85
N ARG A 141 11.53 -11.83 0.77
CA ARG A 141 10.59 -11.05 1.58
C ARG A 141 9.55 -10.33 0.75
N CYS A 142 8.37 -10.13 1.34
CA CYS A 142 7.27 -9.37 0.78
C CYS A 142 6.79 -8.33 1.78
N LEU A 143 6.85 -7.05 1.42
CA LEU A 143 6.17 -5.99 2.14
C LEU A 143 4.76 -5.79 1.57
N ALA A 144 3.74 -5.84 2.40
CA ALA A 144 2.37 -5.49 2.02
C ALA A 144 1.88 -4.30 2.86
N ILE A 145 1.52 -3.20 2.22
CA ILE A 145 0.96 -2.01 2.87
C ILE A 145 -0.56 -1.97 2.64
N ASP A 146 -1.32 -1.98 3.70
CA ASP A 146 -2.77 -1.86 3.70
C ASP A 146 -3.19 -0.60 4.49
N SER A 147 -3.50 0.52 3.85
CA SER A 147 -3.70 0.77 2.43
C SER A 147 -3.15 2.15 1.98
N LEU A 148 -3.13 2.40 0.67
CA LEU A 148 -2.86 3.74 0.11
C LEU A 148 -3.87 4.78 0.66
N SER A 149 -5.12 4.38 0.85
CA SER A 149 -6.15 5.25 1.43
C SER A 149 -5.80 5.71 2.84
N GLY A 150 -5.18 4.83 3.64
CA GLY A 150 -4.63 5.19 4.96
C GLY A 150 -3.39 6.08 4.87
N LEU A 151 -2.57 5.93 3.82
CA LEU A 151 -1.38 6.75 3.60
C LEU A 151 -1.72 8.22 3.26
N ASN A 152 -2.82 8.45 2.54
CA ASN A 152 -3.25 9.77 2.13
C ASN A 152 -3.38 10.77 3.30
N PRO A 153 -4.18 10.51 4.35
CA PRO A 153 -4.29 11.42 5.49
C PRO A 153 -2.99 11.55 6.28
N ILE A 154 -2.16 10.50 6.33
CA ILE A 154 -0.87 10.53 7.03
C ILE A 154 0.08 11.52 6.36
N ALA A 155 0.20 11.47 5.02
CA ALA A 155 1.04 12.38 4.26
C ALA A 155 0.53 13.83 4.34
N LEU A 156 -0.79 14.03 4.21
CA LEU A 156 -1.38 15.36 4.30
C LEU A 156 -1.22 15.96 5.70
N SER A 157 -1.42 15.17 6.75
CA SER A 157 -1.26 15.58 8.14
C SER A 157 0.16 16.07 8.45
N LEU A 158 1.19 15.41 7.91
CA LEU A 158 2.57 15.87 8.07
C LEU A 158 2.78 17.29 7.51
N VAL A 159 2.14 17.62 6.38
CA VAL A 159 2.30 18.92 5.71
C VAL A 159 1.47 20.00 6.38
N VAL A 160 0.22 19.68 6.70
CA VAL A 160 -0.78 20.63 7.19
C VAL A 160 -0.67 20.87 8.70
N GLY A 161 -0.29 19.83 9.46
CA GLY A 161 -0.33 19.88 10.93
C GLY A 161 -1.75 20.14 11.45
N GLY A 162 -1.86 21.02 12.45
CA GLY A 162 -3.13 21.47 13.04
C GLY A 162 -3.84 22.60 12.27
N LYS A 163 -3.34 22.99 11.10
CA LYS A 163 -3.90 24.08 10.29
C LYS A 163 -5.30 23.73 9.78
N PRO A 164 -6.35 24.51 10.11
CA PRO A 164 -7.72 24.15 9.76
C PRO A 164 -8.04 24.33 8.26
N VAL A 165 -7.43 25.32 7.60
CA VAL A 165 -7.61 25.59 6.17
C VAL A 165 -6.39 25.16 5.40
N LYS A 166 -6.58 24.26 4.41
CA LYS A 166 -5.53 23.71 3.58
C LYS A 166 -5.37 24.54 2.31
N SER A 167 -4.12 24.79 1.90
CA SER A 167 -3.80 25.46 0.65
C SER A 167 -3.57 24.44 -0.47
N GLN A 168 -3.63 24.90 -1.73
CA GLN A 168 -3.34 24.03 -2.88
C GLN A 168 -1.88 23.51 -2.86
N SER A 169 -0.94 24.30 -2.34
CA SER A 169 0.45 23.89 -2.16
C SER A 169 0.61 22.75 -1.15
N ASP A 170 -0.19 22.73 -0.08
CA ASP A 170 -0.16 21.66 0.92
C ASP A 170 -0.48 20.30 0.29
N TRP A 171 -1.50 20.27 -0.56
CA TRP A 171 -1.86 19.08 -1.33
C TRP A 171 -0.75 18.64 -2.29
N GLY A 172 -0.12 19.60 -2.99
CA GLY A 172 0.98 19.31 -3.91
C GLY A 172 2.18 18.67 -3.21
N ILE A 173 2.56 19.18 -2.02
CA ILE A 173 3.65 18.62 -1.23
C ILE A 173 3.30 17.22 -0.73
N ALA A 174 2.09 17.03 -0.19
CA ALA A 174 1.65 15.73 0.31
C ALA A 174 1.58 14.67 -0.80
N MET A 175 1.08 15.02 -2.00
CA MET A 175 1.10 14.13 -3.17
C MET A 175 2.52 13.74 -3.56
N SER A 176 3.48 14.68 -3.56
CA SER A 176 4.88 14.40 -3.87
C SER A 176 5.53 13.46 -2.85
N LEU A 177 5.19 13.59 -1.57
CA LEU A 177 5.67 12.66 -0.53
C LEU A 177 5.20 11.23 -0.78
N ILE A 178 3.92 11.04 -1.13
CA ILE A 178 3.37 9.72 -1.46
C ILE A 178 4.04 9.16 -2.72
N GLU A 179 4.13 9.95 -3.79
CA GLU A 179 4.76 9.53 -5.05
C GLU A 179 6.21 9.09 -4.82
N ASN A 180 7.00 9.87 -4.08
CA ASN A 180 8.39 9.55 -3.78
C ASN A 180 8.53 8.28 -2.93
N LEU A 181 7.67 8.10 -1.92
CA LEU A 181 7.66 6.88 -1.12
C LEU A 181 7.35 5.65 -1.98
N LEU A 182 6.33 5.72 -2.83
CA LEU A 182 5.96 4.60 -3.69
C LEU A 182 7.05 4.27 -4.71
N ARG A 183 7.70 5.28 -5.31
CA ARG A 183 8.86 5.08 -6.19
C ARG A 183 10.02 4.40 -5.46
N GLN A 184 10.30 4.82 -4.22
CA GLN A 184 11.34 4.17 -3.41
C GLN A 184 11.01 2.70 -3.13
N LEU A 185 9.75 2.38 -2.87
CA LEU A 185 9.32 1.00 -2.63
C LEU A 185 9.30 0.14 -3.90
N THR A 186 8.90 0.71 -5.05
CA THR A 186 8.79 -0.04 -6.33
C THR A 186 10.11 -0.15 -7.07
N ASP A 187 10.91 0.92 -7.11
CA ASP A 187 12.15 0.98 -7.89
C ASP A 187 13.39 0.83 -7.00
N GLY A 188 13.29 1.26 -5.75
CA GLY A 188 14.38 1.28 -4.78
C GLY A 188 14.59 -0.04 -4.03
N CYS A 189 13.53 -0.82 -3.78
CA CYS A 189 13.59 -2.07 -3.02
C CYS A 189 13.64 -3.30 -3.93
N ALA A 190 14.33 -4.36 -3.49
CA ALA A 190 14.41 -5.61 -4.23
C ALA A 190 13.41 -6.68 -3.74
N CYS A 191 12.76 -6.47 -2.59
CA CYS A 191 11.71 -7.34 -2.08
C CYS A 191 10.44 -7.28 -2.92
N HIS A 192 9.54 -8.23 -2.75
CA HIS A 192 8.18 -8.11 -3.29
C HIS A 192 7.45 -6.98 -2.56
N PHE A 193 6.62 -6.24 -3.29
CA PHE A 193 5.82 -5.17 -2.72
C PHE A 193 4.36 -5.29 -3.16
N VAL A 194 3.44 -5.27 -2.20
CA VAL A 194 2.00 -5.26 -2.44
C VAL A 194 1.40 -4.03 -1.78
N LEU A 195 0.64 -3.26 -2.54
CA LEU A 195 -0.12 -2.13 -2.04
C LEU A 195 -1.61 -2.38 -2.27
N THR A 196 -2.43 -2.26 -1.23
CA THR A 196 -3.87 -2.24 -1.41
C THR A 196 -4.37 -0.80 -1.57
N SER A 197 -5.45 -0.60 -2.31
CA SER A 197 -6.09 0.70 -2.45
C SER A 197 -7.60 0.57 -2.64
N HIS A 198 -8.32 1.57 -2.17
CA HIS A 198 -9.69 1.79 -2.61
C HIS A 198 -9.70 2.45 -4.00
N VAL A 199 -10.84 2.37 -4.68
CA VAL A 199 -11.08 3.08 -5.93
C VAL A 199 -12.16 4.14 -5.74
N GLU A 200 -12.04 5.21 -6.51
CA GLU A 200 -13.05 6.25 -6.69
C GLU A 200 -13.69 6.11 -8.07
N ARG A 201 -14.92 6.57 -8.19
CA ARG A 201 -15.65 6.58 -9.46
C ARG A 201 -15.60 7.98 -10.05
N GLU A 202 -15.06 8.10 -11.24
CA GLU A 202 -15.00 9.33 -12.00
C GLU A 202 -15.82 9.19 -13.28
N ILE A 203 -16.44 10.28 -13.71
CA ILE A 203 -17.12 10.32 -15.01
C ILE A 203 -16.04 10.57 -16.07
N ASP A 204 -15.92 9.66 -17.03
CA ASP A 204 -15.06 9.87 -18.19
C ASP A 204 -15.73 10.91 -19.11
N GLN A 205 -15.17 12.11 -19.13
CA GLN A 205 -15.71 13.23 -19.92
C GLN A 205 -15.46 13.08 -21.44
N VAL A 206 -14.55 12.20 -21.84
CA VAL A 206 -14.15 12.01 -23.23
C VAL A 206 -14.90 10.85 -23.88
N LEU A 207 -14.89 9.69 -23.22
CA LEU A 207 -15.51 8.46 -23.73
C LEU A 207 -16.93 8.24 -23.21
N GLY A 208 -17.32 8.99 -22.20
CA GLY A 208 -18.55 8.76 -21.45
C GLY A 208 -18.44 7.51 -20.55
N GLY A 209 -19.35 7.41 -19.56
CA GLY A 209 -19.36 6.29 -18.62
C GLY A 209 -18.59 6.56 -17.32
N VAL A 210 -18.37 5.51 -16.54
CA VAL A 210 -17.69 5.57 -15.24
C VAL A 210 -16.33 4.92 -15.36
N LYS A 211 -15.27 5.66 -14.98
CA LYS A 211 -13.91 5.14 -14.81
C LYS A 211 -13.64 4.92 -13.33
N LEU A 212 -13.00 3.82 -13.00
CA LEU A 212 -12.48 3.53 -11.66
C LEU A 212 -11.03 4.01 -11.60
N THR A 213 -10.74 4.87 -10.64
CA THR A 213 -9.39 5.40 -10.40
C THR A 213 -8.95 5.09 -8.98
N VAL A 214 -7.66 4.97 -8.78
CA VAL A 214 -7.07 4.75 -7.46
C VAL A 214 -7.42 5.92 -6.54
N ALA A 215 -7.95 5.64 -5.35
CA ALA A 215 -8.29 6.66 -4.35
C ALA A 215 -7.02 7.31 -3.78
N THR A 216 -6.75 8.54 -4.19
CA THR A 216 -5.57 9.31 -3.79
C THR A 216 -5.90 10.71 -3.27
N LEU A 217 -4.91 11.44 -2.78
CA LEU A 217 -5.06 12.82 -2.30
C LEU A 217 -5.56 13.83 -3.35
N GLY A 218 -5.71 13.42 -4.58
CA GLY A 218 -6.26 14.28 -5.64
C GLY A 218 -6.04 13.69 -7.03
N VAL A 219 -6.85 14.14 -7.96
CA VAL A 219 -6.93 13.64 -9.34
C VAL A 219 -5.60 13.64 -10.10
N LYS A 220 -4.63 14.46 -9.70
CA LYS A 220 -3.32 14.52 -10.37
C LYS A 220 -2.37 13.39 -9.97
N LEU A 221 -2.59 12.77 -8.81
CA LEU A 221 -1.75 11.66 -8.34
C LEU A 221 -2.27 10.31 -8.85
N ALA A 222 -3.59 10.15 -8.95
CA ALA A 222 -4.22 8.89 -9.36
C ALA A 222 -3.61 8.26 -10.62
N PRO A 223 -3.44 8.97 -11.76
CA PRO A 223 -2.89 8.38 -12.99
C PRO A 223 -1.39 8.04 -12.89
N LYS A 224 -0.68 8.52 -11.88
CA LYS A 224 0.76 8.27 -11.69
C LYS A 224 1.05 6.99 -10.89
N ILE A 225 0.06 6.45 -10.17
CA ILE A 225 0.25 5.30 -9.28
C ILE A 225 0.31 3.98 -10.07
N PRO A 226 -0.67 3.61 -10.92
CA PRO A 226 -0.67 2.33 -11.64
C PRO A 226 0.62 2.05 -12.44
N PRO A 227 1.24 3.04 -13.13
CA PRO A 227 2.47 2.81 -13.87
C PRO A 227 3.66 2.30 -13.04
N LEU A 228 3.70 2.58 -11.73
CA LEU A 228 4.76 2.17 -10.82
C LEU A 228 4.78 0.65 -10.57
N PHE A 229 3.66 -0.03 -10.77
CA PHE A 229 3.50 -1.44 -10.44
C PHE A 229 3.69 -2.35 -11.66
N SER A 230 4.13 -3.59 -11.44
CA SER A 230 4.21 -4.62 -12.47
C SER A 230 2.84 -5.19 -12.80
N ASP A 231 2.00 -5.31 -11.79
CA ASP A 231 0.64 -5.83 -11.88
C ASP A 231 -0.31 -4.89 -11.15
N VAL A 232 -1.39 -4.49 -11.83
CA VAL A 232 -2.49 -3.69 -11.30
C VAL A 232 -3.75 -4.51 -11.47
N ILE A 233 -4.37 -4.89 -10.36
CA ILE A 233 -5.43 -5.87 -10.30
C ILE A 233 -6.65 -5.22 -9.66
N LEU A 234 -7.79 -5.25 -10.34
CA LEU A 234 -9.06 -4.83 -9.76
C LEU A 234 -9.67 -5.99 -8.99
N THR A 235 -10.07 -5.75 -7.76
CA THR A 235 -10.81 -6.73 -6.96
C THR A 235 -12.31 -6.51 -7.10
N SER A 236 -13.05 -7.57 -7.30
CA SER A 236 -14.49 -7.57 -7.43
C SER A 236 -15.14 -8.63 -6.55
N ARG A 237 -16.46 -8.48 -6.33
CA ARG A 237 -17.26 -9.42 -5.57
C ARG A 237 -18.59 -9.62 -6.27
N GLU A 238 -18.97 -10.89 -6.43
CA GLU A 238 -20.28 -11.31 -6.94
C GLU A 238 -20.92 -12.27 -5.93
N GLY A 239 -21.95 -11.81 -5.25
CA GLY A 239 -22.57 -12.57 -4.17
C GLY A 239 -21.59 -12.81 -3.01
N ASP A 240 -21.27 -14.07 -2.77
CA ASP A 240 -20.34 -14.56 -1.75
C ASP A 240 -18.92 -14.82 -2.28
N LYS A 241 -18.70 -14.66 -3.59
CA LYS A 241 -17.42 -14.96 -4.25
C LYS A 241 -16.62 -13.71 -4.53
N PHE A 242 -15.31 -13.82 -4.32
CA PHE A 242 -14.33 -12.77 -4.58
C PHE A 242 -13.51 -13.13 -5.81
N TYR A 243 -13.17 -12.10 -6.62
CA TYR A 243 -12.44 -12.26 -7.85
C TYR A 243 -11.39 -11.18 -8.04
N TRP A 244 -10.40 -11.49 -8.85
CA TRP A 244 -9.44 -10.56 -9.42
C TRP A 244 -9.69 -10.40 -10.90
N ASP A 245 -9.70 -9.16 -11.37
CA ASP A 245 -9.91 -8.80 -12.76
C ASP A 245 -8.67 -8.07 -13.29
N THR A 246 -8.19 -8.51 -14.45
CA THR A 246 -7.04 -7.92 -15.16
C THR A 246 -7.41 -7.45 -16.57
N ALA A 247 -8.69 -7.57 -16.95
CA ALA A 247 -9.23 -7.24 -18.29
C ALA A 247 -10.38 -6.22 -18.23
N ASN A 248 -10.66 -5.61 -17.08
CA ASN A 248 -11.76 -4.66 -16.95
C ASN A 248 -11.40 -3.33 -17.63
N SER A 249 -12.25 -2.84 -18.56
CA SER A 249 -12.02 -1.60 -19.31
C SER A 249 -12.32 -0.31 -18.53
N GLN A 250 -12.93 -0.42 -17.35
CA GLN A 250 -13.27 0.74 -16.51
C GLN A 250 -12.12 1.17 -15.58
N ALA A 251 -11.04 0.40 -15.49
CA ALA A 251 -9.90 0.69 -14.65
C ALA A 251 -8.58 0.62 -15.43
N ASP A 252 -7.56 1.34 -14.97
CA ASP A 252 -6.22 1.31 -15.56
C ASP A 252 -5.45 0.07 -15.10
N LEU A 253 -5.81 -1.10 -15.64
CA LEU A 253 -5.24 -2.38 -15.27
C LEU A 253 -3.98 -2.72 -16.06
N LYS A 254 -3.12 -3.51 -15.45
CA LYS A 254 -1.86 -3.96 -16.04
C LYS A 254 -1.50 -5.31 -15.45
N THR A 255 -1.07 -6.24 -16.28
CA THR A 255 -0.58 -7.52 -15.79
C THR A 255 0.66 -7.97 -16.54
N ARG A 256 1.67 -8.41 -15.78
CA ARG A 256 2.86 -9.09 -16.28
C ARG A 256 2.88 -10.56 -15.87
N ASN A 257 2.25 -10.87 -14.74
CA ASN A 257 2.39 -12.16 -14.09
C ASN A 257 1.07 -12.96 -14.04
N LEU A 258 -0.06 -12.35 -14.36
CA LEU A 258 -1.35 -13.00 -14.50
C LEU A 258 -1.82 -13.00 -15.97
N PRO A 259 -2.74 -13.88 -16.36
CA PRO A 259 -3.42 -13.79 -17.65
C PRO A 259 -4.28 -12.53 -17.71
N ILE A 260 -4.53 -12.01 -18.91
CA ILE A 260 -5.56 -10.98 -19.14
C ILE A 260 -6.91 -11.70 -19.10
N SER A 261 -7.63 -11.55 -18.01
CA SER A 261 -8.90 -12.23 -17.74
C SER A 261 -9.69 -11.54 -16.65
N ASN A 262 -10.97 -11.84 -16.59
CA ASN A 262 -11.83 -11.53 -15.46
C ASN A 262 -12.05 -12.78 -14.61
N HIS A 263 -12.53 -12.60 -13.37
CA HIS A 263 -12.89 -13.69 -12.45
C HIS A 263 -11.74 -14.65 -12.11
N ILE A 264 -10.51 -14.13 -11.99
CA ILE A 264 -9.36 -14.89 -11.50
C ILE A 264 -9.53 -15.11 -9.99
N ALA A 265 -9.22 -16.31 -9.51
CA ALA A 265 -9.23 -16.59 -8.07
C ALA A 265 -8.23 -15.70 -7.32
N PRO A 266 -8.61 -15.07 -6.20
CA PRO A 266 -7.74 -14.18 -5.43
C PRO A 266 -6.60 -14.94 -4.77
N ASN A 267 -5.44 -15.03 -5.45
CA ASN A 267 -4.28 -15.79 -4.96
C ASN A 267 -2.98 -15.22 -5.54
N PHE A 268 -2.00 -14.93 -4.70
CA PHE A 268 -0.69 -14.43 -5.11
C PHE A 268 0.25 -15.52 -5.64
N LYS A 269 -0.02 -16.79 -5.38
CA LYS A 269 0.86 -17.89 -5.79
C LYS A 269 1.13 -17.90 -7.32
N PRO A 270 0.14 -17.77 -8.22
CA PRO A 270 0.40 -17.71 -9.66
C PRO A 270 1.32 -16.56 -10.08
N ILE A 271 1.24 -15.41 -9.40
CA ILE A 271 2.10 -14.25 -9.67
C ILE A 271 3.57 -14.60 -9.39
N LEU A 272 3.85 -15.18 -8.21
CA LEU A 272 5.21 -15.54 -7.84
C LEU A 272 5.75 -16.74 -8.64
N GLU A 273 4.90 -17.70 -8.98
CA GLU A 273 5.28 -18.82 -9.86
C GLU A 273 5.68 -18.32 -11.26
N LYS A 274 4.93 -17.36 -11.81
CA LYS A 274 5.26 -16.75 -13.10
C LYS A 274 6.56 -15.97 -13.03
N TRP A 275 6.78 -15.20 -11.94
CA TRP A 275 8.02 -14.48 -11.70
C TRP A 275 9.21 -15.45 -11.57
N LYS A 276 9.07 -16.55 -10.80
CA LYS A 276 10.08 -17.61 -10.70
C LYS A 276 10.40 -18.25 -12.06
N SER A 277 9.39 -18.50 -12.90
CA SER A 277 9.59 -19.07 -14.25
C SER A 277 10.39 -18.17 -15.19
N ARG A 278 10.52 -16.88 -14.86
CA ARG A 278 11.32 -15.88 -15.60
C ARG A 278 12.72 -15.67 -15.01
N GLY A 279 13.14 -16.49 -14.07
CA GLY A 279 14.46 -16.42 -13.43
C GLY A 279 14.47 -15.74 -12.08
N GLY A 280 13.31 -15.42 -11.50
CA GLY A 280 13.21 -14.95 -10.12
C GLY A 280 13.61 -16.05 -9.13
N ALA A 281 14.35 -15.68 -8.08
CA ALA A 281 14.77 -16.60 -7.04
C ALA A 281 14.57 -15.97 -5.66
N LEU A 282 14.05 -16.74 -4.71
CA LEU A 282 13.88 -16.31 -3.33
C LEU A 282 15.25 -16.30 -2.64
N THR A 283 15.91 -15.16 -2.64
CA THR A 283 17.24 -14.98 -2.05
C THR A 283 17.28 -13.72 -1.18
N ALA A 284 17.97 -13.82 -0.04
CA ALA A 284 18.14 -12.69 0.89
C ALA A 284 19.00 -11.53 0.31
N LYS A 285 19.71 -11.72 -0.81
CA LYS A 285 20.58 -10.71 -1.41
C LYS A 285 20.42 -10.68 -2.91
N VAL A 286 19.91 -9.57 -3.43
CA VAL A 286 20.06 -9.18 -4.84
C VAL A 286 21.29 -8.31 -4.91
N LYS A 287 22.34 -8.77 -5.59
CA LYS A 287 23.45 -7.87 -5.96
C LYS A 287 22.92 -6.93 -7.04
N ARG A 288 22.81 -5.66 -6.72
CA ARG A 288 22.59 -4.59 -7.69
C ARG A 288 23.89 -4.20 -8.36
#